data_4e072fb07c429983e04f2507429b0e18
#
_entry.id   4e072fb07c429983e04f2507429b0e18
#
_cell.length_a   1.000
_cell.length_b   1.000
_cell.length_c   1.000
_cell.angle_alpha   90.00
_cell.angle_beta   90.00
_cell.angle_gamma   90.00
#
_symmetry.space_group_name_H-M   'P 1'
#
loop_
_entity.id
_entity.type
_entity.pdbx_description
1 polymer ?
#
loop_
_entity_poly.entity_id
_entity_poly.type
_entity_poly.pdbx_seq_one_letter_code
_entity_poly.pdbx_strand_id
1 'polypeptide(L)'
;MNTITLTFVNGLIPVENETITLTQINSFGIISDVVFTYKDIYNPNNFEINADVSGTQIDRKNALNFRETAIGSLNSALYSVVATNNVVVITALTENVAFNGGSNTFAGVNITVDFTPLELGLPRINVRSPFFISAPVFDGANLVSTINSKFEVYIYEGVINVSKPTTPTYTYEKKPRFVGDNNIYIDISRQIKDFIINTYNGSLLTQSVFVEVDVTNTYDGGVLNESFAYLALNGFNLHSENANFLPNKDLLINNTSISVLQGENINLPFYRSGSDYTIEFRENTNILDTQSITAIPLLNSSNVVQNFLFEDAQNINNIRILNTDTQEETFLDVEVITECIYNPVKITFVNRQGVLQDFYTYKVSKETIKATSESYNRSVLNESIVSSIPILSYNTSEHNKVDFNKQATKSIELNTGYIPEDNNIIIEEMLESEYIWLNLDNSIIPVNLSTKSVPLLTRINDQLIKYTLNFDFSYNEVQNIR
;
A
#
# COMPACT_ATOMS: atom_id res chain seq x y z
N MET A 1 15.43 12.38 10.28
CA MET A 1 15.35 13.81 9.84
C MET A 1 15.95 13.92 8.46
N ASN A 2 15.22 14.50 7.52
CA ASN A 2 15.65 14.64 6.13
C ASN A 2 16.64 15.80 5.99
N THR A 3 17.80 15.53 5.41
CA THR A 3 18.83 16.54 5.23
C THR A 3 19.28 16.60 3.77
N ILE A 4 19.44 17.82 3.24
CA ILE A 4 20.23 18.07 2.04
C ILE A 4 21.56 18.69 2.46
N THR A 5 22.64 18.13 1.96
CA THR A 5 23.98 18.68 2.14
C THR A 5 24.48 19.22 0.80
N LEU A 6 24.72 20.52 0.75
CA LEU A 6 25.28 21.21 -0.41
C LEU A 6 26.74 21.51 -0.13
N THR A 7 27.66 20.93 -0.91
CA THR A 7 29.08 21.20 -0.79
C THR A 7 29.56 22.05 -1.97
N PHE A 8 30.06 23.24 -1.69
CA PHE A 8 30.59 24.17 -2.68
C PHE A 8 32.10 23.92 -2.85
N VAL A 9 32.53 23.65 -4.07
CA VAL A 9 33.93 23.27 -4.38
C VAL A 9 34.46 24.04 -5.60
N ASN A 10 35.78 24.04 -5.78
CA ASN A 10 36.51 24.59 -6.92
C ASN A 10 36.55 26.10 -7.08
N GLY A 11 36.25 26.89 -6.05
CA GLY A 11 36.43 28.33 -6.05
C GLY A 11 35.70 29.09 -7.17
N LEU A 12 34.59 28.58 -7.64
CA LEU A 12 33.81 29.17 -8.73
C LEU A 12 32.95 30.34 -8.25
N ILE A 13 32.92 31.37 -9.04
CA ILE A 13 32.07 32.53 -8.83
C ILE A 13 30.77 32.29 -9.60
N PRO A 14 29.60 32.25 -8.91
CA PRO A 14 28.32 32.13 -9.60
C PRO A 14 28.07 33.31 -10.53
N VAL A 15 27.46 33.04 -11.66
CA VAL A 15 27.04 34.06 -12.62
C VAL A 15 25.57 34.39 -12.42
N GLU A 16 25.17 35.59 -12.71
CA GLU A 16 23.76 35.99 -12.65
C GLU A 16 22.85 35.04 -13.45
N ASN A 17 21.73 34.62 -12.85
CA ASN A 17 20.77 33.65 -13.34
C ASN A 17 21.19 32.17 -13.27
N GLU A 18 22.34 31.83 -12.70
CA GLU A 18 22.61 30.44 -12.31
C GLU A 18 21.70 30.02 -11.14
N THR A 19 21.27 28.75 -11.13
CA THR A 19 20.26 28.27 -10.18
C THR A 19 20.72 27.06 -9.39
N ILE A 20 20.23 26.98 -8.15
CA ILE A 20 20.20 25.75 -7.35
C ILE A 20 18.72 25.39 -7.16
N THR A 21 18.33 24.22 -7.58
CA THR A 21 16.96 23.70 -7.43
C THR A 21 16.92 22.61 -6.40
N LEU A 22 16.02 22.73 -5.43
CA LEU A 22 15.75 21.70 -4.42
C LEU A 22 14.32 21.18 -4.63
N THR A 23 14.19 19.89 -4.87
CA THR A 23 12.88 19.24 -5.01
C THR A 23 12.42 18.75 -3.64
N GLN A 24 11.27 19.17 -3.18
CA GLN A 24 10.70 18.81 -1.88
C GLN A 24 9.35 18.10 -2.04
N ILE A 25 9.02 17.26 -1.04
CA ILE A 25 7.72 16.63 -0.89
C ILE A 25 7.12 17.08 0.44
N ASN A 26 5.87 17.50 0.43
CA ASN A 26 5.15 17.82 1.67
C ASN A 26 4.37 16.62 2.19
N SER A 27 3.78 16.75 3.38
CA SER A 27 2.97 15.73 4.06
C SER A 27 1.76 15.22 3.28
N PHE A 28 1.36 15.92 2.24
CA PHE A 28 0.24 15.54 1.37
C PHE A 28 0.71 14.84 0.08
N GLY A 29 2.01 14.56 -0.04
CA GLY A 29 2.59 13.98 -1.25
C GLY A 29 2.80 14.98 -2.40
N ILE A 30 2.64 16.29 -2.14
CA ILE A 30 2.86 17.31 -3.17
C ILE A 30 4.37 17.47 -3.38
N ILE A 31 4.80 17.28 -4.63
CA ILE A 31 6.18 17.50 -5.07
C ILE A 31 6.29 18.92 -5.63
N SER A 32 7.26 19.68 -5.17
CA SER A 32 7.51 21.03 -5.64
C SER A 32 8.99 21.36 -5.69
N ASP A 33 9.40 22.13 -6.68
CA ASP A 33 10.75 22.62 -6.80
C ASP A 33 10.88 24.00 -6.16
N VAL A 34 11.89 24.16 -5.33
CA VAL A 34 12.33 25.45 -4.80
C VAL A 34 13.58 25.85 -5.55
N VAL A 35 13.50 26.88 -6.36
CA VAL A 35 14.61 27.35 -7.21
C VAL A 35 15.24 28.58 -6.61
N PHE A 36 16.51 28.46 -6.20
CA PHE A 36 17.34 29.57 -5.74
C PHE A 36 18.13 30.11 -6.95
N THR A 37 18.02 31.40 -7.23
CA THR A 37 18.66 32.03 -8.39
C THR A 37 19.70 33.06 -7.94
N TYR A 38 20.90 33.01 -8.50
CA TYR A 38 21.92 34.01 -8.27
C TYR A 38 21.62 35.31 -9.02
N LYS A 39 21.68 36.43 -8.29
CA LYS A 39 21.40 37.78 -8.81
C LYS A 39 22.43 38.80 -8.30
N ASP A 40 22.80 39.76 -9.13
CA ASP A 40 23.66 40.89 -8.73
C ASP A 40 22.91 41.84 -7.78
N ILE A 41 21.63 42.07 -8.05
CA ILE A 41 20.69 42.76 -7.16
C ILE A 41 19.68 41.70 -6.72
N TYR A 42 19.73 41.24 -5.48
CA TYR A 42 18.96 40.09 -5.02
C TYR A 42 17.97 40.45 -3.91
N ASN A 43 16.88 39.69 -3.87
CA ASN A 43 15.90 39.69 -2.79
C ASN A 43 15.78 38.28 -2.19
N PRO A 44 16.26 38.03 -0.97
CA PRO A 44 16.24 36.68 -0.39
C PRO A 44 14.82 36.12 -0.23
N ASN A 45 13.81 36.96 -0.07
CA ASN A 45 12.42 36.50 0.02
C ASN A 45 11.86 35.93 -1.30
N ASN A 46 12.55 36.16 -2.42
CA ASN A 46 12.23 35.59 -3.75
C ASN A 46 13.16 34.43 -4.11
N PHE A 47 13.83 33.80 -3.15
CA PHE A 47 14.85 32.77 -3.37
C PHE A 47 16.03 33.24 -4.25
N GLU A 48 16.36 34.52 -4.20
CA GLU A 48 17.51 35.09 -4.92
C GLU A 48 18.75 35.12 -4.05
N ILE A 49 19.88 34.64 -4.56
CA ILE A 49 21.17 34.55 -3.88
C ILE A 49 22.09 35.67 -4.40
N ASN A 50 22.84 36.31 -3.53
CA ASN A 50 23.82 37.29 -3.93
C ASN A 50 24.92 36.65 -4.77
N ALA A 51 25.07 37.10 -6.03
CA ALA A 51 26.10 36.67 -6.98
C ALA A 51 27.45 37.36 -6.77
N ASP A 52 27.51 38.46 -6.03
CA ASP A 52 28.78 39.21 -5.78
C ASP A 52 29.66 38.45 -4.77
N VAL A 53 30.41 37.47 -5.27
CA VAL A 53 31.36 36.66 -4.51
C VAL A 53 32.75 36.86 -5.04
N SER A 54 33.57 37.62 -4.35
CA SER A 54 34.93 37.94 -4.75
C SER A 54 35.94 37.68 -3.65
N GLY A 55 37.23 37.51 -4.01
CA GLY A 55 38.37 37.39 -3.11
C GLY A 55 38.69 35.96 -2.66
N THR A 56 39.28 35.80 -1.50
CA THR A 56 39.68 34.49 -0.95
C THR A 56 38.50 33.74 -0.32
N GLN A 57 38.55 32.40 -0.32
CA GLN A 57 37.50 31.51 0.25
C GLN A 57 36.14 31.62 -0.46
N ILE A 58 36.17 31.62 -1.79
CA ILE A 58 34.96 31.75 -2.64
C ILE A 58 33.91 30.68 -2.27
N ASP A 59 34.31 29.43 -2.09
CA ASP A 59 33.39 28.32 -1.74
C ASP A 59 32.65 28.58 -0.42
N ARG A 60 33.38 29.10 0.57
CA ARG A 60 32.78 29.45 1.86
C ARG A 60 31.84 30.64 1.78
N LYS A 61 32.14 31.63 0.93
CA LYS A 61 31.26 32.77 0.70
C LYS A 61 30.01 32.36 -0.03
N ASN A 62 30.10 31.47 -1.04
CA ASN A 62 28.96 30.90 -1.73
C ASN A 62 28.05 30.14 -0.76
N ALA A 63 28.61 29.31 0.10
CA ALA A 63 27.86 28.60 1.13
C ALA A 63 27.14 29.55 2.10
N LEU A 64 27.80 30.62 2.54
CA LEU A 64 27.19 31.62 3.41
C LEU A 64 26.08 32.40 2.71
N ASN A 65 26.29 32.85 1.46
CA ASN A 65 25.24 33.55 0.69
C ASN A 65 24.02 32.67 0.47
N PHE A 66 24.23 31.39 0.10
CA PHE A 66 23.13 30.44 -0.02
C PHE A 66 22.40 30.26 1.33
N ARG A 67 23.13 30.09 2.43
CA ARG A 67 22.55 29.98 3.77
C ARG A 67 21.68 31.17 4.11
N GLU A 68 22.16 32.41 3.89
CA GLU A 68 21.38 33.63 4.22
C GLU A 68 20.08 33.69 3.42
N THR A 69 20.14 33.37 2.13
CA THR A 69 18.93 33.28 1.28
C THR A 69 18.00 32.18 1.76
N ALA A 70 18.52 30.98 2.02
CA ALA A 70 17.69 29.86 2.48
C ALA A 70 17.02 30.13 3.83
N ILE A 71 17.72 30.79 4.78
CA ILE A 71 17.12 31.21 6.05
C ILE A 71 16.02 32.24 5.85
N GLY A 72 16.22 33.20 4.95
CA GLY A 72 15.21 34.25 4.66
C GLY A 72 13.99 33.74 3.91
N SER A 73 14.14 32.69 3.10
CA SER A 73 13.09 32.19 2.18
C SER A 73 12.38 30.95 2.70
N LEU A 74 13.09 30.06 3.40
CA LEU A 74 12.49 28.84 3.95
C LEU A 74 11.83 29.13 5.30
N ASN A 75 10.71 28.48 5.56
CA ASN A 75 10.01 28.61 6.82
C ASN A 75 10.86 27.99 7.96
N SER A 76 11.35 28.82 8.88
CA SER A 76 12.20 28.41 10.00
C SER A 76 11.53 27.47 11.00
N ALA A 77 10.19 27.35 10.97
CA ALA A 77 9.46 26.35 11.76
C ALA A 77 9.52 24.95 11.11
N LEU A 78 9.82 24.88 9.82
CA LEU A 78 9.86 23.63 9.05
C LEU A 78 11.29 23.20 8.71
N TYR A 79 12.24 24.15 8.64
CA TYR A 79 13.61 23.89 8.20
C TYR A 79 14.65 24.54 9.11
N SER A 80 15.74 23.83 9.31
CA SER A 80 16.99 24.36 9.87
C SER A 80 18.03 24.44 8.77
N VAL A 81 18.72 25.58 8.66
CA VAL A 81 19.78 25.80 7.67
C VAL A 81 21.06 26.16 8.38
N VAL A 82 22.09 25.33 8.24
CA VAL A 82 23.39 25.51 8.87
C VAL A 82 24.48 25.51 7.82
N ALA A 83 25.36 26.52 7.82
CA ALA A 83 26.55 26.53 6.99
C ALA A 83 27.83 26.36 7.84
N THR A 84 28.68 25.41 7.43
CA THR A 84 30.00 25.21 8.03
C THR A 84 31.06 25.14 6.93
N ASN A 85 31.94 26.08 6.89
CA ASN A 85 32.93 26.27 5.80
C ASN A 85 32.21 26.39 4.43
N ASN A 86 32.47 25.45 3.53
CA ASN A 86 31.86 25.37 2.17
C ASN A 86 30.69 24.39 2.09
N VAL A 87 30.15 23.98 3.22
CA VAL A 87 29.03 23.04 3.29
C VAL A 87 27.81 23.71 3.88
N VAL A 88 26.66 23.58 3.25
CA VAL A 88 25.36 23.98 3.78
C VAL A 88 24.52 22.72 3.98
N VAL A 89 23.98 22.57 5.18
CA VAL A 89 23.05 21.49 5.53
C VAL A 89 21.69 22.11 5.78
N ILE A 90 20.69 21.67 5.03
CA ILE A 90 19.30 22.01 5.25
C ILE A 90 18.61 20.76 5.82
N THR A 91 18.02 20.90 7.00
CA THR A 91 17.35 19.79 7.70
C THR A 91 15.86 20.11 7.84
N ALA A 92 15.00 19.19 7.43
CA ALA A 92 13.58 19.28 7.72
C ALA A 92 13.33 18.98 9.21
N LEU A 93 12.63 19.88 9.91
CA LEU A 93 12.35 19.81 11.35
C LEU A 93 11.06 19.08 11.69
N THR A 94 10.21 18.81 10.71
CA THR A 94 8.94 18.13 10.89
C THR A 94 8.89 16.86 10.05
N GLU A 95 8.18 15.86 10.54
CA GLU A 95 7.99 14.56 9.86
C GLU A 95 7.25 14.66 8.52
N ASN A 96 6.64 15.80 8.27
CA ASN A 96 5.75 16.03 7.14
C ASN A 96 6.40 16.78 5.97
N VAL A 97 7.70 17.03 6.00
CA VAL A 97 8.41 17.76 4.95
C VAL A 97 9.69 17.03 4.59
N ALA A 98 9.86 16.70 3.33
CA ALA A 98 11.00 15.98 2.81
C ALA A 98 11.59 16.64 1.57
N PHE A 99 12.88 16.42 1.32
CA PHE A 99 13.51 16.76 0.05
C PHE A 99 13.64 15.48 -0.79
N ASN A 100 13.36 15.58 -2.08
CA ASN A 100 13.45 14.46 -3.03
C ASN A 100 14.65 14.57 -3.99
N GLY A 101 15.42 15.60 -3.89
CA GLY A 101 16.60 15.79 -4.71
C GLY A 101 17.01 17.25 -4.86
N GLY A 102 18.04 17.46 -5.67
CA GLY A 102 18.51 18.80 -6.00
C GLY A 102 19.45 18.79 -7.20
N SER A 103 19.57 19.93 -7.85
CA SER A 103 20.44 20.13 -9.01
C SER A 103 20.96 21.58 -9.06
N ASN A 104 21.94 21.82 -9.92
CA ASN A 104 22.45 23.17 -10.16
C ASN A 104 22.76 23.37 -11.64
N THR A 105 22.82 24.64 -12.08
CA THR A 105 23.09 25.01 -13.47
C THR A 105 24.53 25.53 -13.70
N PHE A 106 25.40 25.48 -12.68
CA PHE A 106 26.76 26.00 -12.81
C PHE A 106 27.58 25.24 -13.85
N ALA A 107 28.16 25.92 -14.79
CA ALA A 107 29.09 25.35 -15.76
C ALA A 107 30.42 24.98 -15.11
N GLY A 108 30.69 23.67 -14.97
CA GLY A 108 31.98 23.16 -14.46
C GLY A 108 32.08 23.05 -12.93
N VAL A 109 30.99 23.17 -12.20
CA VAL A 109 30.95 23.02 -10.75
C VAL A 109 30.44 21.66 -10.35
N ASN A 110 31.15 21.03 -9.41
CA ASN A 110 30.60 19.98 -8.58
C ASN A 110 30.06 20.59 -7.27
N ILE A 111 28.81 21.09 -7.28
CA ILE A 111 28.05 21.08 -6.06
C ILE A 111 27.60 19.63 -5.91
N THR A 112 28.23 18.89 -5.05
CA THR A 112 27.68 17.59 -4.65
C THR A 112 26.50 17.88 -3.77
N VAL A 113 25.32 17.55 -4.25
CA VAL A 113 24.12 17.50 -3.43
C VAL A 113 24.05 16.07 -2.88
N ASP A 114 24.61 15.87 -1.69
CA ASP A 114 24.39 14.64 -0.94
C ASP A 114 23.00 14.72 -0.33
N PHE A 115 22.15 13.95 -0.88
CA PHE A 115 20.79 13.78 -0.43
C PHE A 115 20.72 12.56 0.49
N THR A 116 20.50 12.81 1.77
CA THR A 116 20.01 11.75 2.67
C THR A 116 18.50 11.89 2.71
N PRO A 117 17.76 11.09 1.94
CA PRO A 117 16.32 11.12 2.03
C PRO A 117 15.94 10.80 3.47
N LEU A 118 15.14 11.66 4.11
CA LEU A 118 14.16 11.13 5.02
C LEU A 118 13.18 10.41 4.08
N GLU A 119 13.13 9.13 4.18
CA GLU A 119 12.05 8.36 3.62
C GLU A 119 10.78 8.70 4.42
N LEU A 120 10.18 9.85 4.13
CA LEU A 120 8.76 9.98 4.32
C LEU A 120 8.16 9.02 3.30
N GLY A 121 7.75 7.86 3.79
CA GLY A 121 7.04 6.92 2.98
C GLY A 121 5.91 7.67 2.28
N LEU A 122 5.71 7.40 1.02
CA LEU A 122 4.61 8.01 0.29
C LEU A 122 3.30 7.80 1.06
N PRO A 123 2.41 8.79 1.09
CA PRO A 123 1.09 8.57 1.65
C PRO A 123 0.46 7.35 0.99
N ARG A 124 -0.07 6.45 1.81
CA ARG A 124 -0.73 5.23 1.31
C ARG A 124 -2.20 5.51 1.03
N ILE A 125 -2.70 4.93 -0.05
CA ILE A 125 -4.12 4.94 -0.38
C ILE A 125 -4.65 3.52 -0.49
N ASN A 126 -5.86 3.30 0.03
CA ASN A 126 -6.58 2.05 -0.03
C ASN A 126 -7.57 2.09 -1.19
N VAL A 127 -7.30 1.35 -2.27
CA VAL A 127 -8.03 1.49 -3.56
C VAL A 127 -9.46 0.93 -3.57
N ARG A 128 -9.86 0.18 -2.54
CA ARG A 128 -11.26 -0.27 -2.40
C ARG A 128 -12.17 0.81 -1.81
N SER A 129 -11.59 1.92 -1.35
CA SER A 129 -12.32 3.09 -0.86
C SER A 129 -12.14 4.27 -1.80
N PRO A 130 -13.14 5.13 -1.97
CA PRO A 130 -13.01 6.32 -2.83
C PRO A 130 -11.87 7.22 -2.38
N PHE A 131 -11.07 7.65 -3.35
CA PHE A 131 -9.99 8.61 -3.13
C PHE A 131 -10.04 9.71 -4.19
N PHE A 132 -10.22 10.94 -3.72
CA PHE A 132 -10.48 12.09 -4.57
C PHE A 132 -9.25 13.00 -4.69
N ILE A 133 -8.82 13.28 -5.90
CA ILE A 133 -7.91 14.37 -6.18
C ILE A 133 -8.74 15.60 -6.53
N SER A 134 -8.45 16.72 -5.87
CA SER A 134 -9.19 17.97 -6.07
C SER A 134 -8.31 19.06 -6.66
N ALA A 135 -8.93 19.92 -7.45
CA ALA A 135 -8.36 21.13 -7.99
C ALA A 135 -9.22 22.34 -7.58
N PRO A 136 -8.64 23.47 -7.15
CA PRO A 136 -9.41 24.64 -6.75
C PRO A 136 -10.12 25.28 -7.95
N VAL A 137 -11.35 25.78 -7.74
CA VAL A 137 -12.10 26.50 -8.76
C VAL A 137 -11.64 27.95 -8.87
N PHE A 138 -10.98 28.47 -7.85
CA PHE A 138 -10.48 29.84 -7.81
C PHE A 138 -8.98 29.85 -7.51
N ASP A 139 -8.24 30.68 -8.22
CA ASP A 139 -6.93 31.12 -7.77
C ASP A 139 -7.11 31.96 -6.49
N GLY A 140 -6.63 31.45 -5.36
CA GLY A 140 -6.82 32.08 -4.05
C GLY A 140 -6.22 33.48 -3.92
N ALA A 141 -5.25 33.85 -4.78
CA ALA A 141 -4.60 35.17 -4.76
C ALA A 141 -5.37 36.23 -5.56
N ASN A 142 -6.00 35.83 -6.69
CA ASN A 142 -6.55 36.77 -7.65
C ASN A 142 -8.07 36.66 -7.86
N LEU A 143 -8.74 35.71 -7.19
CA LEU A 143 -10.18 35.43 -7.34
C LEU A 143 -10.60 35.16 -8.80
N VAL A 144 -9.69 34.60 -9.60
CA VAL A 144 -9.95 34.26 -11.00
C VAL A 144 -10.53 32.86 -11.09
N SER A 145 -11.62 32.71 -11.81
CA SER A 145 -12.28 31.41 -11.98
C SER A 145 -11.45 30.45 -12.83
N THR A 146 -11.40 29.19 -12.43
CA THR A 146 -10.84 28.11 -13.24
C THR A 146 -11.70 27.90 -14.49
N ILE A 147 -11.04 27.90 -15.67
CA ILE A 147 -11.68 27.61 -16.95
C ILE A 147 -11.75 26.10 -17.18
N ASN A 148 -10.65 25.39 -16.86
CA ASN A 148 -10.52 23.95 -17.06
C ASN A 148 -9.47 23.38 -16.11
N SER A 149 -9.69 22.16 -15.61
CA SER A 149 -8.72 21.38 -14.86
C SER A 149 -8.44 20.09 -15.60
N LYS A 150 -7.17 19.84 -15.91
CA LYS A 150 -6.67 18.60 -16.50
C LYS A 150 -5.99 17.79 -15.42
N PHE A 151 -6.36 16.51 -15.30
CA PHE A 151 -5.75 15.54 -14.38
C PHE A 151 -5.10 14.45 -15.22
N GLU A 152 -3.80 14.28 -15.09
CA GLU A 152 -3.01 13.26 -15.75
C GLU A 152 -2.57 12.25 -14.69
N VAL A 153 -3.13 11.03 -14.76
CA VAL A 153 -2.90 9.97 -13.78
C VAL A 153 -1.91 8.96 -14.33
N TYR A 154 -0.82 8.74 -13.63
CA TYR A 154 0.22 7.79 -13.94
C TYR A 154 0.17 6.65 -12.92
N ILE A 155 0.04 5.40 -13.37
CA ILE A 155 0.01 4.22 -12.53
C ILE A 155 1.12 3.31 -13.00
N TYR A 156 2.04 2.93 -12.11
CA TYR A 156 3.22 2.16 -12.48
C TYR A 156 3.83 1.39 -11.32
N GLU A 157 4.60 0.37 -11.68
CA GLU A 157 5.46 -0.41 -10.78
C GLU A 157 6.92 0.01 -10.94
N GLY A 158 7.79 -0.48 -10.06
CA GLY A 158 9.22 -0.22 -10.12
C GLY A 158 9.66 0.85 -9.14
N VAL A 159 10.63 1.66 -9.50
CA VAL A 159 11.22 2.69 -8.63
C VAL A 159 10.49 4.01 -8.81
N ILE A 160 10.07 4.60 -7.68
CA ILE A 160 9.38 5.92 -7.71
C ILE A 160 10.19 6.96 -8.46
N ASN A 161 9.51 7.84 -9.20
CA ASN A 161 10.06 8.89 -10.06
C ASN A 161 10.95 8.39 -11.22
N VAL A 162 11.60 7.24 -11.09
CA VAL A 162 12.47 6.66 -12.13
C VAL A 162 11.65 5.85 -13.14
N SER A 163 10.69 5.07 -12.65
CA SER A 163 9.85 4.21 -13.48
C SER A 163 8.56 4.88 -13.95
N LYS A 164 8.35 6.18 -13.64
CA LYS A 164 7.19 6.95 -14.11
C LYS A 164 7.14 6.93 -15.64
N PRO A 165 6.03 6.49 -16.25
CA PRO A 165 5.89 6.50 -17.70
C PRO A 165 5.82 7.94 -18.23
N THR A 166 6.28 8.15 -19.47
CA THR A 166 6.24 9.47 -20.12
C THR A 166 4.84 9.89 -20.55
N THR A 167 3.92 8.93 -20.67
CA THR A 167 2.52 9.18 -21.03
C THR A 167 1.62 8.79 -19.87
N PRO A 168 0.61 9.61 -19.53
CA PRO A 168 -0.33 9.27 -18.47
C PRO A 168 -1.14 8.02 -18.82
N THR A 169 -1.43 7.21 -17.81
CA THR A 169 -2.32 6.05 -17.92
C THR A 169 -3.75 6.49 -18.22
N TYR A 170 -4.19 7.57 -17.56
CA TYR A 170 -5.48 8.21 -17.78
C TYR A 170 -5.35 9.73 -17.79
N THR A 171 -6.19 10.37 -18.60
CA THR A 171 -6.31 11.84 -18.63
C THR A 171 -7.77 12.22 -18.48
N TYR A 172 -8.05 13.11 -17.55
CA TYR A 172 -9.39 13.66 -17.31
C TYR A 172 -9.35 15.17 -17.47
N GLU A 173 -10.34 15.73 -18.16
CA GLU A 173 -10.58 17.15 -18.23
C GLU A 173 -11.94 17.48 -17.62
N LYS A 174 -11.96 18.41 -16.70
CA LYS A 174 -13.18 18.87 -16.03
C LYS A 174 -13.26 20.39 -15.98
N LYS A 175 -14.48 20.89 -16.08
CA LYS A 175 -14.81 22.30 -15.90
C LYS A 175 -15.67 22.47 -14.65
N PRO A 176 -15.64 23.63 -13.99
CA PRO A 176 -16.57 23.96 -12.93
C PRO A 176 -18.02 23.76 -13.39
N ARG A 177 -18.86 23.11 -12.58
CA ARG A 177 -20.26 22.85 -12.95
C ARG A 177 -21.16 24.04 -12.74
N PHE A 178 -20.94 24.79 -11.64
CA PHE A 178 -21.78 25.90 -11.22
C PHE A 178 -20.92 27.05 -10.71
N VAL A 179 -21.51 28.25 -10.79
CA VAL A 179 -20.98 29.42 -10.06
C VAL A 179 -21.19 29.16 -8.56
N GLY A 180 -20.10 28.94 -7.83
CA GLY A 180 -20.13 28.61 -6.39
C GLY A 180 -19.56 27.25 -6.01
N ASP A 181 -19.17 26.41 -6.98
CA ASP A 181 -18.33 25.23 -6.69
C ASP A 181 -16.96 25.72 -6.18
N ASN A 182 -16.49 25.13 -5.08
CA ASN A 182 -15.20 25.48 -4.51
C ASN A 182 -14.06 24.64 -5.08
N ASN A 183 -14.35 23.37 -5.46
CA ASN A 183 -13.36 22.43 -5.98
C ASN A 183 -13.90 21.59 -7.12
N ILE A 184 -13.01 21.26 -8.05
CA ILE A 184 -13.21 20.23 -9.07
C ILE A 184 -12.49 18.98 -8.56
N TYR A 185 -13.11 17.80 -8.62
CA TYR A 185 -12.49 16.57 -8.13
C TYR A 185 -12.73 15.37 -9.06
N ILE A 186 -11.82 14.41 -9.01
CA ILE A 186 -11.93 13.09 -9.63
C ILE A 186 -11.71 12.00 -8.58
N ASP A 187 -12.43 10.88 -8.69
CA ASP A 187 -12.14 9.67 -7.94
C ASP A 187 -11.17 8.81 -8.77
N ILE A 188 -10.00 8.51 -8.22
CA ILE A 188 -8.96 7.73 -8.89
C ILE A 188 -8.91 6.27 -8.41
N SER A 189 -9.60 5.92 -7.33
CA SER A 189 -9.48 4.62 -6.67
C SER A 189 -9.83 3.44 -7.57
N ARG A 190 -10.92 3.56 -8.34
CA ARG A 190 -11.41 2.48 -9.21
C ARG A 190 -10.44 2.14 -10.33
N GLN A 191 -9.84 3.16 -10.93
CA GLN A 191 -8.87 2.98 -12.01
C GLN A 191 -7.60 2.31 -11.52
N ILE A 192 -7.17 2.64 -10.32
CA ILE A 192 -5.96 2.07 -9.72
C ILE A 192 -6.18 0.60 -9.34
N LYS A 193 -7.39 0.26 -8.86
CA LYS A 193 -7.73 -1.10 -8.44
C LYS A 193 -7.46 -2.14 -9.55
N ASP A 194 -7.69 -1.79 -10.81
CA ASP A 194 -7.51 -2.70 -11.95
C ASP A 194 -6.03 -3.07 -12.19
N PHE A 195 -5.08 -2.33 -11.61
CA PHE A 195 -3.65 -2.58 -11.70
C PHE A 195 -3.10 -3.42 -10.53
N ILE A 196 -3.89 -3.66 -9.48
CA ILE A 196 -3.46 -4.42 -8.31
C ILE A 196 -4.16 -5.78 -8.32
N ILE A 197 -3.46 -6.80 -8.83
CA ILE A 197 -3.94 -8.18 -8.87
C ILE A 197 -3.27 -8.96 -7.75
N ASN A 198 -4.00 -9.24 -6.67
CA ASN A 198 -3.46 -10.03 -5.58
C ASN A 198 -3.35 -11.50 -5.98
N THR A 199 -2.16 -12.05 -5.86
CA THR A 199 -1.85 -13.47 -6.06
C THR A 199 -1.10 -13.99 -4.84
N TYR A 200 -1.32 -15.25 -4.50
CA TYR A 200 -0.60 -15.92 -3.45
C TYR A 200 -0.11 -17.29 -3.94
N ASN A 201 1.18 -17.50 -3.87
CA ASN A 201 1.85 -18.73 -4.28
C ASN A 201 2.71 -19.34 -3.16
N GLY A 202 2.45 -18.95 -1.91
CA GLY A 202 3.25 -19.30 -0.75
C GLY A 202 4.21 -18.18 -0.32
N SER A 203 4.42 -17.17 -1.15
CA SER A 203 5.19 -15.98 -0.80
C SER A 203 4.27 -14.82 -0.43
N LEU A 204 4.53 -14.17 0.68
CA LEU A 204 3.74 -13.02 1.18
C LEU A 204 4.17 -11.70 0.51
N LEU A 205 4.40 -11.72 -0.80
CA LEU A 205 4.70 -10.50 -1.55
C LEU A 205 3.43 -9.69 -1.74
N THR A 206 3.44 -8.48 -1.23
CA THR A 206 2.33 -7.53 -1.40
C THR A 206 2.39 -6.89 -2.78
N GLN A 207 1.27 -6.91 -3.49
CA GLN A 207 1.10 -6.18 -4.76
C GLN A 207 0.79 -4.73 -4.44
N SER A 208 1.59 -3.83 -4.97
CA SER A 208 1.39 -2.38 -4.83
C SER A 208 1.83 -1.65 -6.09
N VAL A 209 1.25 -0.48 -6.33
CA VAL A 209 1.61 0.39 -7.46
C VAL A 209 1.82 1.81 -6.97
N PHE A 210 2.69 2.56 -7.65
CA PHE A 210 2.78 4.00 -7.48
C PHE A 210 1.72 4.70 -8.32
N VAL A 211 1.17 5.74 -7.75
CA VAL A 211 0.20 6.61 -8.41
C VAL A 211 0.67 8.04 -8.30
N GLU A 212 0.92 8.66 -9.43
CA GLU A 212 1.19 10.09 -9.50
C GLU A 212 0.08 10.77 -10.30
N VAL A 213 -0.34 11.93 -9.83
CA VAL A 213 -1.37 12.73 -10.49
C VAL A 213 -0.86 14.13 -10.69
N ASP A 214 -0.67 14.51 -11.95
CA ASP A 214 -0.34 15.87 -12.34
C ASP A 214 -1.64 16.62 -12.65
N VAL A 215 -1.87 17.72 -11.95
CA VAL A 215 -3.06 18.56 -12.09
C VAL A 215 -2.67 19.89 -12.73
N THR A 216 -3.25 20.20 -13.87
CA THR A 216 -3.07 21.48 -14.56
C THR A 216 -4.37 22.26 -14.51
N ASN A 217 -4.41 23.34 -13.74
CA ASN A 217 -5.52 24.28 -13.68
C ASN A 217 -5.26 25.48 -14.61
N THR A 218 -6.16 25.70 -15.54
CA THR A 218 -6.13 26.85 -16.44
C THR A 218 -7.10 27.92 -15.94
N TYR A 219 -6.61 29.09 -15.68
CA TYR A 219 -7.35 30.30 -15.29
C TYR A 219 -7.36 31.32 -16.41
N ASP A 220 -8.18 32.34 -16.27
CA ASP A 220 -8.10 33.50 -17.14
C ASP A 220 -6.82 34.27 -16.80
N GLY A 221 -5.81 34.10 -17.63
CA GLY A 221 -4.50 34.75 -17.50
C GLY A 221 -3.38 33.90 -16.89
N GLY A 222 -3.58 32.61 -16.63
CA GLY A 222 -2.52 31.75 -16.07
C GLY A 222 -2.81 30.26 -15.99
N VAL A 223 -1.80 29.52 -15.58
CA VAL A 223 -1.86 28.08 -15.35
C VAL A 223 -1.21 27.78 -14.00
N LEU A 224 -1.86 26.97 -13.17
CA LEU A 224 -1.31 26.40 -11.94
C LEU A 224 -1.12 24.90 -12.13
N ASN A 225 0.08 24.42 -11.83
CA ASN A 225 0.41 23.00 -11.86
C ASN A 225 0.64 22.48 -10.43
N GLU A 226 0.05 21.34 -10.12
CA GLU A 226 0.24 20.61 -8.86
C GLU A 226 0.49 19.14 -9.18
N SER A 227 1.30 18.46 -8.37
CA SER A 227 1.57 17.03 -8.51
C SER A 227 1.39 16.33 -7.17
N PHE A 228 0.78 15.15 -7.21
CA PHE A 228 0.51 14.30 -6.05
C PHE A 228 1.12 12.93 -6.29
N ALA A 229 1.71 12.33 -5.26
CA ALA A 229 2.28 10.99 -5.35
C ALA A 229 1.81 10.12 -4.17
N TYR A 230 1.42 8.89 -4.47
CA TYR A 230 0.87 7.94 -3.51
C TYR A 230 1.38 6.52 -3.77
N LEU A 231 1.41 5.72 -2.70
CA LEU A 231 1.49 4.27 -2.80
C LEU A 231 0.07 3.68 -2.67
N ALA A 232 -0.35 2.89 -3.63
CA ALA A 232 -1.65 2.27 -3.64
C ALA A 232 -1.58 0.78 -3.26
N LEU A 233 -2.44 0.37 -2.33
CA LEU A 233 -2.63 -0.99 -1.85
C LEU A 233 -4.10 -1.42 -2.00
N ASN A 234 -4.37 -2.73 -2.14
CA ASN A 234 -5.73 -3.26 -2.25
C ASN A 234 -6.45 -3.36 -0.90
N GLY A 235 -6.35 -2.29 -0.12
CA GLY A 235 -7.03 -2.14 1.16
C GLY A 235 -8.33 -1.35 1.07
N PHE A 236 -8.99 -1.18 2.22
CA PHE A 236 -10.19 -0.36 2.35
C PHE A 236 -10.19 0.45 3.65
N ASN A 237 -10.93 1.56 3.65
CA ASN A 237 -11.14 2.42 4.81
C ASN A 237 -12.54 2.20 5.36
N LEU A 238 -12.72 2.35 6.67
CA LEU A 238 -14.05 2.28 7.29
C LEU A 238 -14.86 3.54 6.99
N HIS A 239 -16.18 3.42 6.98
CA HIS A 239 -17.08 4.57 6.77
C HIS A 239 -16.88 5.69 7.82
N SER A 240 -16.42 5.33 9.03
CA SER A 240 -16.08 6.30 10.10
C SER A 240 -14.82 7.11 9.81
N GLU A 241 -13.99 6.66 8.89
CA GLU A 241 -12.82 7.37 8.40
C GLU A 241 -13.26 8.24 7.22
N ASN A 242 -12.98 9.53 7.30
CA ASN A 242 -13.41 10.48 6.27
C ASN A 242 -12.92 10.11 4.86
N ALA A 243 -13.52 10.72 3.84
CA ALA A 243 -13.00 10.66 2.48
C ALA A 243 -11.52 11.09 2.44
N ASN A 244 -10.72 10.47 1.58
CA ASN A 244 -9.28 10.69 1.48
C ASN A 244 -8.50 10.36 2.78
N PHE A 245 -9.01 9.41 3.57
CA PHE A 245 -8.25 8.92 4.70
C PHE A 245 -6.93 8.28 4.23
N LEU A 246 -5.83 8.71 4.83
CA LEU A 246 -4.49 8.20 4.58
C LEU A 246 -4.06 7.34 5.78
N PRO A 247 -3.92 6.01 5.61
CA PRO A 247 -3.44 5.16 6.70
C PRO A 247 -2.02 5.56 7.11
N ASN A 248 -1.79 5.70 8.41
CA ASN A 248 -0.51 6.16 8.97
C ASN A 248 0.24 5.10 9.79
N LYS A 249 -0.32 3.90 9.94
CA LYS A 249 0.35 2.82 10.68
C LYS A 249 1.38 2.11 9.79
N ASP A 250 2.59 1.90 10.32
CA ASP A 250 3.64 1.17 9.60
C ASP A 250 3.48 -0.34 9.74
N LEU A 251 3.04 -0.83 10.89
CA LEU A 251 2.62 -2.21 11.05
C LEU A 251 1.25 -2.41 10.35
N LEU A 252 1.22 -3.28 9.35
CA LEU A 252 0.06 -3.45 8.45
C LEU A 252 -0.92 -4.54 8.92
N ILE A 253 -0.98 -4.79 10.21
CA ILE A 253 -2.03 -5.59 10.87
C ILE A 253 -2.75 -4.74 11.90
N ASN A 254 -4.01 -5.06 12.15
CA ASN A 254 -4.85 -4.28 13.08
C ASN A 254 -5.11 -4.98 14.41
N ASN A 255 -4.80 -6.27 14.52
CA ASN A 255 -4.90 -7.04 15.74
C ASN A 255 -3.73 -6.78 16.69
N THR A 256 -3.96 -6.96 17.99
CA THR A 256 -2.96 -6.81 19.07
C THR A 256 -2.34 -8.16 19.48
N SER A 257 -2.88 -9.25 18.97
CA SER A 257 -2.39 -10.60 19.23
C SER A 257 -2.30 -11.42 17.94
N ILE A 258 -1.34 -12.33 17.88
CA ILE A 258 -1.11 -13.23 16.74
C ILE A 258 -1.22 -14.66 17.26
N SER A 259 -2.03 -15.48 16.59
CA SER A 259 -2.06 -16.92 16.82
C SER A 259 -1.28 -17.62 15.71
N VAL A 260 -0.34 -18.47 16.07
CA VAL A 260 0.51 -19.22 15.13
C VAL A 260 0.59 -20.69 15.58
N LEU A 261 0.70 -21.61 14.63
CA LEU A 261 0.96 -23.00 14.96
C LEU A 261 2.42 -23.20 15.36
N GLN A 262 2.62 -24.11 16.31
CA GLN A 262 3.97 -24.51 16.71
C GLN A 262 4.76 -25.03 15.50
N GLY A 263 5.94 -24.47 15.27
CA GLY A 263 6.80 -24.81 14.14
C GLY A 263 6.49 -24.07 12.83
N GLU A 264 5.41 -23.29 12.78
CA GLU A 264 5.11 -22.43 11.65
C GLU A 264 5.78 -21.06 11.81
N ASN A 265 5.80 -20.30 10.70
CA ASN A 265 6.46 -19.01 10.66
C ASN A 265 5.48 -17.89 11.03
N ILE A 266 5.97 -16.90 11.78
CA ILE A 266 5.26 -15.63 11.99
C ILE A 266 5.69 -14.67 10.90
N ASN A 267 4.72 -14.03 10.25
CA ASN A 267 4.96 -12.99 9.25
C ASN A 267 4.32 -11.68 9.70
N LEU A 268 5.14 -10.63 9.75
CA LEU A 268 4.69 -9.27 10.07
C LEU A 268 4.89 -8.37 8.86
N PRO A 269 3.83 -7.97 8.18
CA PRO A 269 3.92 -7.01 7.08
C PRO A 269 4.13 -5.59 7.62
N PHE A 270 5.17 -4.95 7.18
CA PHE A 270 5.56 -3.61 7.57
C PHE A 270 5.67 -2.69 6.35
N TYR A 271 5.10 -1.49 6.46
CA TYR A 271 5.32 -0.43 5.49
C TYR A 271 6.61 0.31 5.81
N ARG A 272 7.46 0.46 4.82
CA ARG A 272 8.67 1.25 4.94
C ARG A 272 8.36 2.73 4.77
N SER A 273 7.97 3.37 5.87
CA SER A 273 7.58 4.79 5.90
C SER A 273 8.77 5.76 6.02
N GLY A 274 9.98 5.21 6.20
CA GLY A 274 11.19 5.98 6.42
C GLY A 274 11.60 6.12 7.88
N SER A 275 10.83 5.57 8.82
CA SER A 275 11.28 5.41 10.19
C SER A 275 12.10 4.13 10.35
N ASP A 276 13.12 4.18 11.20
CA ASP A 276 13.89 3.01 11.59
C ASP A 276 13.17 2.24 12.69
N TYR A 277 13.07 0.92 12.53
CA TYR A 277 12.45 0.05 13.52
C TYR A 277 13.37 -1.08 13.93
N THR A 278 13.27 -1.47 15.20
CA THR A 278 13.83 -2.71 15.72
C THR A 278 12.67 -3.60 16.16
N ILE A 279 12.63 -4.82 15.65
CA ILE A 279 11.63 -5.83 15.98
C ILE A 279 12.32 -6.95 16.75
N GLU A 280 11.88 -7.17 17.97
CA GLU A 280 12.39 -8.22 18.85
C GLU A 280 11.34 -9.27 19.08
N PHE A 281 11.66 -10.50 18.73
CA PHE A 281 10.87 -11.69 19.02
C PHE A 281 11.31 -12.24 20.37
N ARG A 282 10.36 -12.39 21.30
CA ARG A 282 10.68 -12.62 22.71
C ARG A 282 9.94 -13.80 23.31
N GLU A 283 10.61 -14.48 24.23
CA GLU A 283 10.02 -15.34 25.25
C GLU A 283 10.09 -14.60 26.58
N ASN A 284 9.00 -14.01 27.01
CA ASN A 284 8.93 -13.10 28.18
C ASN A 284 9.95 -11.93 28.05
N THR A 285 11.02 -11.95 28.83
CA THR A 285 12.10 -10.95 28.78
C THR A 285 13.30 -11.38 27.95
N ASN A 286 13.32 -12.64 27.50
CA ASN A 286 14.41 -13.18 26.71
C ASN A 286 14.20 -12.89 25.22
N ILE A 287 15.18 -12.28 24.58
CA ILE A 287 15.15 -11.98 23.14
C ILE A 287 15.62 -13.23 22.40
N LEU A 288 14.75 -13.78 21.55
CA LEU A 288 15.02 -14.94 20.71
C LEU A 288 15.65 -14.53 19.38
N ASP A 289 15.14 -13.45 18.77
CA ASP A 289 15.65 -12.90 17.54
C ASP A 289 15.43 -11.38 17.50
N THR A 290 16.26 -10.68 16.71
CA THR A 290 16.15 -9.23 16.49
C THR A 290 16.33 -8.93 15.02
N GLN A 291 15.35 -8.26 14.44
CA GLN A 291 15.36 -7.80 13.05
C GLN A 291 15.18 -6.28 13.01
N SER A 292 15.75 -5.63 12.02
CA SER A 292 15.67 -4.18 11.88
C SER A 292 15.24 -3.77 10.48
N ILE A 293 14.49 -2.68 10.42
CA ILE A 293 14.25 -1.92 9.19
C ILE A 293 15.29 -0.81 9.16
N THR A 294 16.01 -0.72 8.06
CA THR A 294 16.84 0.44 7.75
C THR A 294 16.21 1.18 6.57
N ALA A 295 16.30 2.51 6.62
CA ALA A 295 15.84 3.38 5.55
C ALA A 295 16.40 2.97 4.18
N ILE A 296 15.55 2.95 3.14
CA ILE A 296 15.99 2.68 1.77
C ILE A 296 15.99 4.00 0.99
N PRO A 297 17.08 4.33 0.26
CA PRO A 297 17.18 5.59 -0.46
C PRO A 297 16.21 5.74 -1.65
N LEU A 298 15.65 4.65 -2.16
CA LEU A 298 14.70 4.66 -3.27
C LEU A 298 13.59 3.65 -3.02
N LEU A 299 12.35 4.13 -2.90
CA LEU A 299 11.17 3.28 -2.78
C LEU A 299 10.94 2.54 -4.11
N ASN A 300 10.79 1.21 -4.00
CA ASN A 300 10.42 0.34 -5.10
C ASN A 300 9.11 -0.37 -4.74
N SER A 301 8.15 -0.39 -5.64
CA SER A 301 6.84 -1.01 -5.41
C SER A 301 6.91 -2.46 -4.92
N SER A 302 7.96 -3.19 -5.28
CA SER A 302 8.16 -4.58 -4.84
C SER A 302 8.69 -4.74 -3.42
N ASN A 303 9.21 -3.67 -2.79
CA ASN A 303 9.85 -3.75 -1.46
C ASN A 303 9.41 -2.66 -0.47
N VAL A 304 8.39 -1.87 -0.81
CA VAL A 304 7.81 -0.87 0.12
C VAL A 304 7.06 -1.52 1.28
N VAL A 305 6.56 -2.75 1.09
CA VAL A 305 6.05 -3.59 2.16
C VAL A 305 7.05 -4.71 2.40
N GLN A 306 7.61 -4.74 3.60
CA GLN A 306 8.52 -5.79 4.03
C GLN A 306 7.82 -6.73 5.00
N ASN A 307 7.98 -8.03 4.78
CA ASN A 307 7.55 -9.04 5.76
C ASN A 307 8.74 -9.40 6.65
N PHE A 308 8.57 -9.24 7.97
CA PHE A 308 9.49 -9.76 8.96
C PHE A 308 9.09 -11.18 9.29
N LEU A 309 10.04 -12.08 9.16
CA LEU A 309 9.84 -13.51 9.33
C LEU A 309 10.54 -13.96 10.61
N PHE A 310 9.78 -14.61 11.51
CA PHE A 310 10.33 -15.40 12.58
C PHE A 310 10.03 -16.87 12.30
N GLU A 311 11.09 -17.67 12.09
CA GLU A 311 10.99 -19.06 11.71
C GLU A 311 10.80 -19.95 12.95
N ASP A 312 10.05 -21.03 12.79
CA ASP A 312 9.87 -22.10 13.79
C ASP A 312 9.38 -21.56 15.16
N ALA A 313 8.19 -20.96 15.17
CA ALA A 313 7.60 -20.40 16.38
C ALA A 313 7.30 -21.52 17.41
N GLN A 314 8.12 -21.63 18.45
CA GLN A 314 7.93 -22.63 19.52
C GLN A 314 7.71 -21.97 20.88
N ASN A 315 8.61 -21.11 21.29
CA ASN A 315 8.64 -20.56 22.66
C ASN A 315 8.37 -19.06 22.70
N ILE A 316 8.01 -18.46 21.58
CA ILE A 316 7.70 -17.03 21.49
C ILE A 316 6.34 -16.74 22.14
N ASN A 317 6.23 -15.65 22.88
CA ASN A 317 4.97 -15.18 23.43
C ASN A 317 4.74 -13.68 23.30
N ASN A 318 5.75 -12.94 22.82
CA ASN A 318 5.65 -11.49 22.66
C ASN A 318 6.56 -10.98 21.54
N ILE A 319 6.10 -9.96 20.82
CA ILE A 319 6.90 -9.23 19.85
C ILE A 319 6.92 -7.76 20.26
N ARG A 320 8.11 -7.23 20.48
CA ARG A 320 8.31 -5.80 20.71
C ARG A 320 8.75 -5.12 19.43
N ILE A 321 8.05 -4.07 19.08
CA ILE A 321 8.34 -3.23 17.93
C ILE A 321 8.72 -1.85 18.47
N LEU A 322 9.98 -1.46 18.27
CA LEU A 322 10.52 -0.19 18.71
C LEU A 322 10.79 0.69 17.49
N ASN A 323 10.12 1.83 17.41
CA ASN A 323 10.53 2.91 16.51
C ASN A 323 11.77 3.56 17.09
N THR A 324 12.91 3.45 16.41
CA THR A 324 14.19 3.95 16.92
C THR A 324 14.32 5.46 16.83
N ASP A 325 13.52 6.11 15.97
CA ASP A 325 13.52 7.56 15.81
C ASP A 325 12.68 8.26 16.87
N THR A 326 11.47 7.75 17.13
CA THR A 326 10.54 8.34 18.11
C THR A 326 10.65 7.72 19.50
N GLN A 327 11.31 6.56 19.62
CA GLN A 327 11.39 5.75 20.85
C GLN A 327 10.00 5.21 21.31
N GLU A 328 9.04 5.16 20.42
CA GLU A 328 7.72 4.56 20.70
C GLU A 328 7.80 3.05 20.61
N GLU A 329 7.12 2.37 21.53
CA GLU A 329 7.07 0.92 21.61
C GLU A 329 5.65 0.40 21.35
N THR A 330 5.55 -0.64 20.54
CA THR A 330 4.32 -1.40 20.32
C THR A 330 4.60 -2.86 20.68
N PHE A 331 3.66 -3.50 21.36
CA PHE A 331 3.74 -4.90 21.73
C PHE A 331 2.62 -5.68 21.05
N LEU A 332 2.98 -6.88 20.56
CA LEU A 332 2.04 -7.87 20.06
C LEU A 332 2.17 -9.15 20.90
N ASP A 333 1.06 -9.62 21.41
CA ASP A 333 1.03 -10.92 22.08
C ASP A 333 1.04 -12.04 21.04
N VAL A 334 1.77 -13.12 21.32
CA VAL A 334 1.84 -14.28 20.45
C VAL A 334 1.33 -15.51 21.20
N GLU A 335 0.30 -16.14 20.64
CA GLU A 335 -0.23 -17.42 21.09
C GLU A 335 0.28 -18.54 20.18
N VAL A 336 1.15 -19.40 20.70
CA VAL A 336 1.61 -20.59 19.97
C VAL A 336 0.62 -21.73 20.20
N ILE A 337 -0.08 -22.12 19.15
CA ILE A 337 -1.08 -23.18 19.16
C ILE A 337 -0.39 -24.54 19.05
N THR A 338 -0.57 -25.41 20.03
CA THR A 338 -0.12 -26.80 20.02
C THR A 338 -1.32 -27.70 19.79
N GLU A 339 -1.61 -28.05 18.54
CA GLU A 339 -2.70 -28.96 18.20
C GLU A 339 -2.14 -30.29 17.69
N CYS A 340 -2.57 -31.39 18.27
CA CYS A 340 -2.08 -32.73 17.93
C CYS A 340 -3.17 -33.71 17.45
N ILE A 341 -4.45 -33.28 17.48
CA ILE A 341 -5.59 -34.16 17.16
C ILE A 341 -6.12 -33.92 15.77
N TYR A 342 -6.17 -32.68 15.37
CA TYR A 342 -6.73 -32.22 14.08
C TYR A 342 -5.63 -31.63 13.19
N ASN A 343 -5.80 -31.73 11.88
CA ASN A 343 -4.90 -31.07 10.93
C ASN A 343 -5.29 -29.59 10.88
N PRO A 344 -4.41 -28.69 11.33
CA PRO A 344 -4.67 -27.27 11.24
C PRO A 344 -4.67 -26.80 9.76
N VAL A 345 -5.47 -25.80 9.47
CA VAL A 345 -5.55 -25.18 8.16
C VAL A 345 -5.11 -23.73 8.26
N LYS A 346 -4.09 -23.36 7.49
CA LYS A 346 -3.67 -21.97 7.34
C LYS A 346 -4.55 -21.28 6.30
N ILE A 347 -5.13 -20.17 6.70
CA ILE A 347 -5.91 -19.25 5.86
C ILE A 347 -5.03 -18.04 5.61
N THR A 348 -4.74 -17.71 4.35
CA THR A 348 -4.07 -16.47 3.97
C THR A 348 -5.07 -15.59 3.23
N PHE A 349 -5.22 -14.34 3.63
CA PHE A 349 -6.19 -13.43 3.03
C PHE A 349 -5.61 -12.01 2.91
N VAL A 350 -6.21 -11.18 2.05
CA VAL A 350 -5.87 -9.76 1.95
C VAL A 350 -6.65 -9.01 3.02
N ASN A 351 -5.93 -8.44 3.98
CA ASN A 351 -6.52 -7.71 5.10
C ASN A 351 -6.95 -6.29 4.71
N ARG A 352 -7.50 -5.55 5.66
CA ARG A 352 -7.96 -4.16 5.49
C ARG A 352 -6.86 -3.21 4.99
N GLN A 353 -5.60 -3.44 5.36
CA GLN A 353 -4.47 -2.62 4.90
C GLN A 353 -3.99 -2.97 3.48
N GLY A 354 -4.61 -3.99 2.84
CA GLY A 354 -4.27 -4.42 1.49
C GLY A 354 -3.06 -5.34 1.39
N VAL A 355 -2.66 -5.96 2.50
CA VAL A 355 -1.54 -6.90 2.57
C VAL A 355 -2.00 -8.30 2.91
N LEU A 356 -1.17 -9.30 2.59
CA LEU A 356 -1.44 -10.69 2.93
C LEU A 356 -1.22 -10.91 4.43
N GLN A 357 -2.20 -11.55 5.07
CA GLN A 357 -2.18 -11.91 6.49
C GLN A 357 -2.56 -13.37 6.66
N ASP A 358 -1.84 -14.07 7.55
CA ASP A 358 -2.11 -15.47 7.90
C ASP A 358 -3.01 -15.57 9.13
N PHE A 359 -3.89 -16.57 9.11
CA PHE A 359 -4.73 -16.96 10.23
C PHE A 359 -4.85 -18.46 10.26
N TYR A 360 -4.94 -19.07 11.46
CA TYR A 360 -4.98 -20.51 11.62
C TYR A 360 -6.28 -21.00 12.22
N THR A 361 -6.85 -22.04 11.62
CA THR A 361 -7.95 -22.82 12.16
C THR A 361 -7.43 -24.20 12.56
N TYR A 362 -7.71 -24.64 13.77
CA TYR A 362 -7.04 -25.83 14.35
C TYR A 362 -8.00 -26.83 14.99
N LYS A 363 -9.29 -26.73 14.68
CA LYS A 363 -10.31 -27.71 15.11
C LYS A 363 -10.87 -28.46 13.91
N VAL A 364 -11.87 -29.30 14.16
CA VAL A 364 -12.49 -30.17 13.14
C VAL A 364 -12.83 -29.37 11.88
N SER A 365 -12.35 -29.84 10.75
CA SER A 365 -12.75 -29.41 9.41
C SER A 365 -13.73 -30.44 8.82
N LYS A 366 -14.63 -29.96 7.93
CA LYS A 366 -15.59 -30.80 7.23
C LYS A 366 -15.67 -30.39 5.77
N GLU A 367 -15.22 -31.27 4.90
CA GLU A 367 -15.41 -31.07 3.44
C GLU A 367 -16.76 -31.57 2.98
N THR A 368 -17.34 -30.87 2.03
CA THR A 368 -18.63 -31.22 1.40
C THR A 368 -18.48 -31.07 -0.11
N ILE A 369 -18.95 -32.09 -0.84
CA ILE A 369 -19.03 -32.05 -2.31
C ILE A 369 -20.48 -31.94 -2.69
N LYS A 370 -20.84 -30.94 -3.49
CA LYS A 370 -22.17 -30.72 -4.05
C LYS A 370 -22.12 -30.93 -5.55
N ALA A 371 -22.84 -31.92 -6.03
CA ALA A 371 -23.00 -32.17 -7.46
C ALA A 371 -24.32 -31.59 -7.98
N THR A 372 -24.27 -30.96 -9.12
CA THR A 372 -25.43 -30.49 -9.88
C THR A 372 -25.43 -31.15 -11.27
N SER A 373 -26.59 -31.47 -11.80
CA SER A 373 -26.72 -32.01 -13.14
C SER A 373 -28.07 -31.59 -13.75
N GLU A 374 -28.10 -31.59 -15.05
CA GLU A 374 -29.33 -31.52 -15.82
C GLU A 374 -29.72 -32.92 -16.25
N SER A 375 -31.01 -33.20 -16.46
CA SER A 375 -31.44 -34.52 -16.88
C SER A 375 -32.47 -34.43 -18.00
N TYR A 376 -32.43 -35.40 -18.88
CA TYR A 376 -33.44 -35.58 -19.93
C TYR A 376 -33.88 -37.02 -20.00
N ASN A 377 -35.14 -37.22 -20.49
CA ASN A 377 -35.65 -38.53 -20.76
C ASN A 377 -35.41 -38.88 -22.24
N ARG A 378 -34.87 -40.05 -22.49
CA ARG A 378 -34.74 -40.63 -23.82
C ARG A 378 -35.62 -41.85 -23.99
N SER A 379 -36.08 -42.12 -25.19
CA SER A 379 -36.78 -43.39 -25.48
C SER A 379 -35.78 -44.53 -25.45
N VAL A 380 -36.09 -45.56 -24.69
CA VAL A 380 -35.36 -46.85 -24.64
C VAL A 380 -36.19 -47.98 -25.26
N LEU A 381 -37.26 -47.62 -26.00
CA LEU A 381 -38.11 -48.57 -26.66
C LEU A 381 -37.42 -49.17 -27.87
N ASN A 382 -37.39 -50.49 -27.93
CA ASN A 382 -36.95 -51.27 -29.06
C ASN A 382 -38.18 -51.88 -29.72
N GLU A 383 -38.30 -51.68 -31.03
CA GLU A 383 -39.38 -52.26 -31.86
C GLU A 383 -38.80 -53.48 -32.58
N SER A 384 -39.51 -54.59 -32.47
CA SER A 384 -39.24 -55.80 -33.24
C SER A 384 -40.53 -56.27 -33.93
N ILE A 385 -40.38 -56.86 -35.10
CA ILE A 385 -41.53 -57.37 -35.84
C ILE A 385 -41.46 -58.91 -35.78
N VAL A 386 -42.43 -59.49 -35.12
CA VAL A 386 -42.61 -60.94 -35.09
C VAL A 386 -43.89 -61.32 -35.77
N SER A 387 -43.81 -62.12 -36.84
CA SER A 387 -45.02 -62.52 -37.64
C SER A 387 -45.85 -61.35 -38.13
N SER A 388 -45.24 -60.29 -38.63
CA SER A 388 -45.89 -59.03 -39.09
C SER A 388 -46.57 -58.19 -37.99
N ILE A 389 -46.34 -58.50 -36.71
CA ILE A 389 -46.88 -57.74 -35.58
C ILE A 389 -45.74 -57.00 -34.93
N PRO A 390 -45.87 -55.67 -34.80
CA PRO A 390 -44.86 -54.91 -34.05
C PRO A 390 -44.91 -55.23 -32.54
N ILE A 391 -43.80 -55.63 -31.98
CA ILE A 391 -43.65 -55.88 -30.53
C ILE A 391 -42.72 -54.79 -29.98
N LEU A 392 -43.21 -54.05 -29.00
CA LEU A 392 -42.43 -53.08 -28.28
C LEU A 392 -41.82 -53.74 -27.05
N SER A 393 -40.55 -53.58 -26.88
CA SER A 393 -39.78 -54.06 -25.70
C SER A 393 -38.85 -52.98 -25.24
N TYR A 394 -38.37 -53.06 -24.03
CA TYR A 394 -37.29 -52.23 -23.53
C TYR A 394 -36.37 -53.02 -22.59
N ASN A 395 -35.15 -52.62 -22.53
CA ASN A 395 -34.18 -53.22 -21.62
C ASN A 395 -34.18 -52.42 -20.29
N THR A 396 -34.49 -53.08 -19.19
CA THR A 396 -34.57 -52.50 -17.84
C THR A 396 -33.21 -52.01 -17.34
N SER A 397 -32.09 -52.42 -17.96
CA SER A 397 -30.74 -51.96 -17.63
C SER A 397 -30.35 -50.65 -18.38
N GLU A 398 -31.17 -50.20 -19.34
CA GLU A 398 -30.88 -48.94 -20.01
C GLU A 398 -31.43 -47.73 -19.26
N HIS A 399 -30.63 -46.64 -19.26
CA HIS A 399 -31.05 -45.38 -18.63
C HIS A 399 -32.11 -44.67 -19.49
N ASN A 400 -33.35 -44.64 -19.05
CA ASN A 400 -34.40 -43.82 -19.64
C ASN A 400 -34.26 -42.36 -19.25
N LYS A 401 -33.81 -42.09 -18.01
CA LYS A 401 -33.43 -40.75 -17.54
C LYS A 401 -31.92 -40.66 -17.52
N VAL A 402 -31.36 -39.74 -18.27
CA VAL A 402 -29.89 -39.53 -18.41
C VAL A 402 -29.53 -38.18 -17.82
N ASP A 403 -28.58 -38.20 -16.89
CA ASP A 403 -28.01 -36.98 -16.37
C ASP A 403 -26.84 -36.52 -17.28
N PHE A 404 -26.82 -35.23 -17.56
CA PHE A 404 -25.76 -34.60 -18.33
C PHE A 404 -25.37 -33.26 -17.68
N ASN A 405 -24.36 -32.60 -18.20
CA ASN A 405 -23.83 -31.33 -17.68
C ASN A 405 -23.54 -31.39 -16.16
N LYS A 406 -22.93 -32.48 -15.72
CA LYS A 406 -22.58 -32.69 -14.30
C LYS A 406 -21.47 -31.73 -13.91
N GLN A 407 -21.72 -30.96 -12.85
CA GLN A 407 -20.76 -30.10 -12.20
C GLN A 407 -20.65 -30.51 -10.73
N ALA A 408 -19.46 -30.44 -10.18
CA ALA A 408 -19.22 -30.65 -8.76
C ALA A 408 -18.43 -29.47 -8.19
N THR A 409 -18.92 -28.93 -7.09
CA THR A 409 -18.25 -27.89 -6.31
C THR A 409 -17.91 -28.45 -4.95
N LYS A 410 -16.74 -28.09 -4.42
CA LYS A 410 -16.33 -28.39 -3.06
C LYS A 410 -16.50 -27.18 -2.17
N SER A 411 -16.85 -27.46 -0.92
CA SER A 411 -16.83 -26.48 0.16
C SER A 411 -16.18 -27.11 1.40
N ILE A 412 -15.60 -26.26 2.24
CA ILE A 412 -15.00 -26.70 3.50
C ILE A 412 -15.52 -25.81 4.63
N GLU A 413 -15.90 -26.47 5.73
CA GLU A 413 -16.22 -25.84 7.00
C GLU A 413 -15.01 -25.93 7.92
N LEU A 414 -14.51 -24.78 8.39
CA LEU A 414 -13.37 -24.64 9.26
C LEU A 414 -13.79 -24.06 10.60
N ASN A 415 -13.20 -24.55 11.68
CA ASN A 415 -13.46 -24.09 13.04
C ASN A 415 -12.18 -23.47 13.62
N THR A 416 -12.28 -22.24 14.10
CA THR A 416 -11.12 -21.48 14.62
C THR A 416 -10.53 -22.10 15.89
N GLY A 417 -11.34 -22.89 16.64
CA GLY A 417 -11.03 -23.17 18.03
C GLY A 417 -11.32 -21.93 18.89
N TYR A 418 -10.82 -21.94 20.11
CA TYR A 418 -10.98 -20.80 21.00
C TYR A 418 -9.91 -19.74 20.68
N ILE A 419 -10.36 -18.53 20.43
CA ILE A 419 -9.50 -17.37 20.13
C ILE A 419 -9.80 -16.23 21.10
N PRO A 420 -8.84 -15.35 21.39
CA PRO A 420 -9.07 -14.09 22.12
C PRO A 420 -10.10 -13.19 21.44
N GLU A 421 -10.80 -12.35 22.22
CA GLU A 421 -11.77 -11.38 21.67
C GLU A 421 -11.12 -10.40 20.69
N ASP A 422 -9.86 -10.01 20.92
CA ASP A 422 -9.09 -9.11 20.06
C ASP A 422 -8.92 -9.63 18.63
N ASN A 423 -9.04 -10.94 18.43
CA ASN A 423 -9.00 -11.56 17.10
C ASN A 423 -10.32 -11.44 16.32
N ASN A 424 -11.38 -10.85 16.90
CA ASN A 424 -12.62 -10.56 16.17
C ASN A 424 -12.37 -9.68 14.96
N ILE A 425 -11.42 -8.75 15.05
CA ILE A 425 -11.04 -7.87 13.94
C ILE A 425 -10.53 -8.66 12.73
N ILE A 426 -9.83 -9.77 12.95
CA ILE A 426 -9.34 -10.65 11.87
C ILE A 426 -10.53 -11.30 11.13
N ILE A 427 -11.54 -11.71 11.89
CA ILE A 427 -12.76 -12.31 11.31
C ILE A 427 -13.54 -11.26 10.51
N GLU A 428 -13.66 -10.02 11.01
CA GLU A 428 -14.28 -8.92 10.26
C GLU A 428 -13.53 -8.65 8.95
N GLU A 429 -12.22 -8.49 9.00
CA GLU A 429 -11.40 -8.24 7.83
C GLU A 429 -11.44 -9.39 6.82
N MET A 430 -11.51 -10.64 7.29
CA MET A 430 -11.67 -11.82 6.45
C MET A 430 -13.04 -11.85 5.75
N LEU A 431 -14.14 -11.45 6.45
CA LEU A 431 -15.47 -11.31 5.86
C LEU A 431 -15.51 -10.26 4.74
N GLU A 432 -14.70 -9.24 4.84
CA GLU A 432 -14.61 -8.14 3.88
C GLU A 432 -13.53 -8.35 2.81
N SER A 433 -12.71 -9.42 2.95
CA SER A 433 -11.65 -9.74 2.01
C SER A 433 -12.19 -10.24 0.66
N GLU A 434 -11.63 -9.73 -0.43
CA GLU A 434 -11.92 -10.20 -1.80
C GLU A 434 -11.07 -11.41 -2.20
N TYR A 435 -9.95 -11.67 -1.52
CA TYR A 435 -8.98 -12.69 -1.87
C TYR A 435 -8.61 -13.52 -0.64
N ILE A 436 -8.93 -14.81 -0.68
CA ILE A 436 -8.67 -15.75 0.40
C ILE A 436 -8.11 -17.05 -0.19
N TRP A 437 -7.11 -17.61 0.45
CA TRP A 437 -6.51 -18.89 0.09
C TRP A 437 -6.43 -19.79 1.32
N LEU A 438 -6.59 -21.08 1.12
CA LEU A 438 -6.36 -22.11 2.11
C LEU A 438 -5.11 -22.90 1.76
N ASN A 439 -4.29 -23.21 2.74
CA ASN A 439 -3.21 -24.17 2.58
C ASN A 439 -3.70 -25.52 3.11
N LEU A 440 -4.02 -26.43 2.18
CA LEU A 440 -4.51 -27.77 2.43
C LEU A 440 -3.56 -28.78 1.79
N ASP A 441 -3.04 -29.73 2.57
CA ASP A 441 -2.16 -30.79 2.09
C ASP A 441 -1.00 -30.29 1.22
N ASN A 442 -0.33 -29.21 1.65
CA ASN A 442 0.75 -28.51 0.94
C ASN A 442 0.32 -27.89 -0.42
N SER A 443 -0.98 -27.73 -0.63
CA SER A 443 -1.53 -27.06 -1.82
C SER A 443 -2.23 -25.78 -1.44
N ILE A 444 -1.97 -24.71 -2.19
CA ILE A 444 -2.62 -23.42 -2.03
C ILE A 444 -3.88 -23.41 -2.88
N ILE A 445 -5.01 -23.25 -2.24
CA ILE A 445 -6.33 -23.34 -2.87
C ILE A 445 -7.05 -22.00 -2.72
N PRO A 446 -7.36 -21.30 -3.82
CA PRO A 446 -8.18 -20.09 -3.77
C PRO A 446 -9.62 -20.45 -3.42
N VAL A 447 -10.19 -19.68 -2.48
CA VAL A 447 -11.55 -19.92 -1.97
C VAL A 447 -12.33 -18.62 -1.84
N ASN A 448 -13.64 -18.74 -1.79
CA ASN A 448 -14.55 -17.66 -1.47
C ASN A 448 -15.22 -17.95 -0.13
N LEU A 449 -15.27 -16.97 0.76
CA LEU A 449 -15.98 -17.13 2.04
C LEU A 449 -17.49 -17.12 1.77
N SER A 450 -18.15 -18.26 2.01
CA SER A 450 -19.60 -18.39 1.83
C SER A 450 -20.39 -18.00 3.07
N THR A 451 -19.76 -17.96 4.24
CA THR A 451 -20.34 -17.38 5.46
C THR A 451 -20.54 -15.87 5.29
N LYS A 452 -21.81 -15.44 5.22
CA LYS A 452 -22.18 -14.02 4.98
C LYS A 452 -22.41 -13.21 6.25
N SER A 453 -22.54 -13.86 7.39
CA SER A 453 -22.86 -13.23 8.66
C SER A 453 -22.26 -14.03 9.80
N VAL A 454 -21.54 -13.35 10.66
CA VAL A 454 -20.94 -13.90 11.87
C VAL A 454 -21.31 -12.99 13.04
N PRO A 455 -21.95 -13.50 14.12
CA PRO A 455 -22.15 -12.69 15.31
C PRO A 455 -20.80 -12.47 15.98
N LEU A 456 -20.39 -11.22 16.11
CA LEU A 456 -19.19 -10.90 16.89
C LEU A 456 -19.49 -11.14 18.37
N LEU A 457 -18.82 -12.13 18.93
CA LEU A 457 -19.06 -12.57 20.29
C LEU A 457 -18.15 -11.78 21.23
N THR A 458 -18.76 -11.26 22.30
CA THR A 458 -18.06 -10.66 23.44
C THR A 458 -18.41 -11.43 24.69
N ARG A 459 -17.42 -11.85 25.45
CA ARG A 459 -17.65 -12.57 26.70
C ARG A 459 -17.05 -11.80 27.86
N ILE A 460 -17.89 -11.50 28.84
CA ILE A 460 -17.46 -10.78 30.05
C ILE A 460 -16.62 -11.68 30.96
N ASN A 461 -16.90 -12.98 31.01
CA ASN A 461 -16.27 -13.91 31.94
C ASN A 461 -15.24 -14.85 31.32
N ASP A 462 -15.43 -15.25 30.04
CA ASP A 462 -14.53 -16.10 29.29
C ASP A 462 -14.10 -15.33 28.05
N GLN A 463 -12.89 -14.87 27.99
CA GLN A 463 -12.33 -14.11 26.86
C GLN A 463 -12.08 -14.99 25.62
N LEU A 464 -12.55 -16.25 25.61
CA LEU A 464 -12.36 -17.22 24.54
C LEU A 464 -13.63 -17.38 23.70
N ILE A 465 -13.49 -17.12 22.41
CA ILE A 465 -14.56 -17.13 21.42
C ILE A 465 -14.20 -18.14 20.34
N LYS A 466 -15.20 -18.76 19.71
CA LYS A 466 -14.97 -19.65 18.56
C LYS A 466 -15.90 -19.31 17.41
N TYR A 467 -15.39 -19.45 16.21
CA TYR A 467 -16.14 -19.26 14.96
C TYR A 467 -16.08 -20.51 14.09
N THR A 468 -17.13 -20.68 13.30
CA THR A 468 -17.19 -21.67 12.22
C THR A 468 -17.38 -20.92 10.91
N LEU A 469 -16.45 -21.08 9.98
CA LEU A 469 -16.40 -20.41 8.71
C LEU A 469 -16.55 -21.41 7.56
N ASN A 470 -17.39 -21.11 6.59
CA ASN A 470 -17.62 -21.95 5.43
C ASN A 470 -16.97 -21.29 4.19
N PHE A 471 -16.18 -22.05 3.48
CA PHE A 471 -15.50 -21.62 2.27
C PHE A 471 -15.91 -22.49 1.08
N ASP A 472 -16.21 -21.85 -0.04
CA ASP A 472 -16.41 -22.51 -1.31
C ASP A 472 -15.12 -22.43 -2.14
N PHE A 473 -14.70 -23.55 -2.74
CA PHE A 473 -13.55 -23.55 -3.62
C PHE A 473 -13.87 -22.72 -4.87
N SER A 474 -12.94 -21.85 -5.29
CA SER A 474 -13.16 -20.92 -6.40
C SER A 474 -13.09 -21.59 -7.79
N TYR A 475 -13.10 -22.91 -7.83
CA TYR A 475 -13.11 -23.70 -9.04
C TYR A 475 -14.05 -24.90 -8.93
N ASN A 476 -14.45 -25.42 -10.07
CA ASN A 476 -15.23 -26.65 -10.15
C ASN A 476 -14.31 -27.87 -10.24
N GLU A 477 -14.68 -29.01 -9.62
CA GLU A 477 -13.93 -30.27 -9.70
C GLU A 477 -13.86 -30.82 -11.14
N VAL A 478 -14.89 -30.59 -11.94
CA VAL A 478 -14.88 -30.93 -13.35
C VAL A 478 -14.25 -29.77 -14.12
N GLN A 479 -13.08 -30.04 -14.72
CA GLN A 479 -12.36 -29.02 -15.50
C GLN A 479 -13.24 -28.47 -16.63
N ASN A 480 -13.59 -27.21 -16.53
CA ASN A 480 -14.38 -26.47 -17.51
C ASN A 480 -13.78 -25.06 -17.70
N ILE A 481 -12.49 -25.03 -18.04
CA ILE A 481 -11.78 -23.78 -18.33
C ILE A 481 -12.17 -23.37 -19.75
N ARG A 482 -12.84 -22.23 -19.86
CA ARG A 482 -13.22 -21.60 -21.13
C ARG A 482 -12.51 -20.25 -21.27
#